data_9425f1668878ddf0b9034effbfaa19fb
#
_entry.id   9425f1668878ddf0b9034effbfaa19fb
#
_cell.length_a   1.000
_cell.length_b   1.000
_cell.length_c   1.000
_cell.angle_alpha   90.00
_cell.angle_beta   90.00
_cell.angle_gamma   90.00
#
_symmetry.space_group_name_H-M   'P 1'
#
loop_
_entity.id
_entity.type
_entity.pdbx_description
1 polymer ?
#
loop_
_entity_poly.entity_id
_entity_poly.type
_entity_poly.pdbx_seq_one_letter_code
_entity_poly.pdbx_strand_id
1 'polypeptide(L)'
;MLETISEIFQEAYRRNWITARDGNASIRWHDRDHMYITPSGIRKQTIQPEMFVKWSLSGYQAMNYTDLSKSLRPSGEIPLHYGLQRTINTEVRVVLHMHPTYTVAAMYAGIELSELVKEFPELGRYTRVGRNVPDVPPISQALADATIPALGLYSDGSLDNHIVGIDRHGVVAVDTSPWRAFEHIERTEHICRIVLAGRK
;
A
#
# COMPACT_ATOMS: atom_id res chain seq x y z
N MET A 1 -0.84 9.20 13.92
CA MET A 1 -0.70 8.18 12.85
C MET A 1 -1.33 8.62 11.52
N LEU A 2 -2.48 9.30 11.47
CA LEU A 2 -2.98 9.91 10.23
C LEU A 2 -2.05 11.02 9.75
N GLU A 3 -1.55 11.85 10.66
CA GLU A 3 -0.49 12.84 10.39
C GLU A 3 0.74 12.18 9.76
N THR A 4 1.18 11.06 10.33
CA THR A 4 2.32 10.30 9.79
C THR A 4 2.07 9.80 8.36
N ILE A 5 0.84 9.36 8.04
CA ILE A 5 0.49 8.98 6.67
C ILE A 5 0.52 10.22 5.75
N SER A 6 0.07 11.39 6.23
CA SER A 6 0.15 12.64 5.47
C SER A 6 1.61 13.03 5.18
N GLU A 7 2.51 12.90 6.15
CA GLU A 7 3.96 13.11 5.96
C GLU A 7 4.55 12.14 4.93
N ILE A 8 4.17 10.86 5.00
CA ILE A 8 4.60 9.82 4.06
C ILE A 8 4.16 10.17 2.62
N PHE A 9 2.95 10.67 2.42
CA PHE A 9 2.51 11.10 1.09
C PHE A 9 3.28 12.30 0.56
N GLN A 10 3.66 13.25 1.42
CA GLN A 10 4.54 14.36 1.05
C GLN A 10 5.92 13.84 0.64
N GLU A 11 6.47 12.89 1.40
CA GLU A 11 7.76 12.28 1.09
C GLU A 11 7.73 11.46 -0.20
N ALA A 12 6.70 10.63 -0.38
CA ALA A 12 6.51 9.84 -1.59
C ALA A 12 6.39 10.75 -2.84
N TYR A 13 5.68 11.87 -2.71
CA TYR A 13 5.59 12.86 -3.80
C TYR A 13 6.95 13.49 -4.12
N ARG A 14 7.74 13.88 -3.11
CA ARG A 14 9.12 14.41 -3.31
C ARG A 14 10.04 13.41 -3.99
N ARG A 15 9.86 12.12 -3.72
CA ARG A 15 10.64 11.04 -4.31
C ARG A 15 10.15 10.60 -5.70
N ASN A 16 9.08 11.19 -6.21
CA ASN A 16 8.40 10.76 -7.44
C ASN A 16 7.89 9.30 -7.39
N TRP A 17 7.46 8.84 -6.22
CA TRP A 17 6.83 7.54 -6.05
C TRP A 17 5.32 7.59 -6.19
N ILE A 18 4.77 8.77 -6.24
CA ILE A 18 3.38 9.06 -6.60
C ILE A 18 3.33 10.36 -7.41
N THR A 19 2.31 10.49 -8.25
CA THR A 19 1.93 11.78 -8.82
C THR A 19 0.94 12.49 -7.89
N ALA A 20 0.39 13.61 -8.32
CA ALA A 20 -0.46 14.42 -7.44
C ALA A 20 -1.69 13.67 -6.89
N ARG A 21 -2.21 12.68 -7.60
CA ARG A 21 -3.49 12.02 -7.26
C ARG A 21 -3.39 10.51 -7.09
N ASP A 22 -2.23 9.94 -7.35
CA ASP A 22 -2.00 8.50 -7.26
C ASP A 22 -1.69 8.07 -5.82
N GLY A 23 -1.66 6.76 -5.65
CA GLY A 23 -1.42 6.14 -4.37
C GLY A 23 -2.57 6.32 -3.38
N ASN A 24 -2.63 5.46 -2.42
CA ASN A 24 -3.61 5.50 -1.35
C ASN A 24 -3.09 4.75 -0.13
N ALA A 25 -3.71 5.01 1.01
CA ALA A 25 -3.37 4.36 2.26
C ALA A 25 -4.60 4.15 3.12
N SER A 26 -4.55 3.11 3.94
CA SER A 26 -5.50 2.94 5.03
C SER A 26 -4.81 2.54 6.31
N ILE A 27 -5.47 2.85 7.43
CA ILE A 27 -5.05 2.44 8.77
C ILE A 27 -6.25 1.99 9.58
N ARG A 28 -6.05 0.94 10.38
CA ARG A 28 -7.01 0.44 11.35
C ARG A 28 -6.32 0.08 12.65
N TRP A 29 -6.97 0.33 13.78
CA TRP A 29 -6.64 -0.21 15.09
C TRP A 29 -7.42 -1.50 15.34
N HIS A 30 -6.80 -2.47 16.01
CA HIS A 30 -7.34 -3.82 16.19
C HIS A 30 -8.74 -3.84 16.82
N ASP A 31 -8.97 -2.99 17.80
CA ASP A 31 -10.23 -2.92 18.58
C ASP A 31 -11.36 -2.16 17.86
N ARG A 32 -11.13 -1.69 16.63
CA ARG A 32 -12.08 -0.83 15.91
C ARG A 32 -12.75 -1.54 14.75
N ASP A 33 -14.05 -1.40 14.63
CA ASP A 33 -14.85 -1.82 13.48
C ASP A 33 -14.82 -0.79 12.34
N HIS A 34 -13.74 -0.04 12.23
CA HIS A 34 -13.56 0.92 11.15
C HIS A 34 -12.10 1.15 10.82
N MET A 35 -11.87 1.52 9.57
CA MET A 35 -10.58 2.02 9.11
C MET A 35 -10.69 3.47 8.67
N TYR A 36 -9.54 4.15 8.57
CA TYR A 36 -9.41 5.43 7.90
C TYR A 36 -8.68 5.21 6.58
N ILE A 37 -9.21 5.76 5.51
CA ILE A 37 -8.67 5.62 4.16
C ILE A 37 -8.51 6.98 3.50
N THR A 38 -7.46 7.15 2.71
CA THR A 38 -7.26 8.37 1.91
C THR A 38 -8.40 8.58 0.93
N PRO A 39 -8.85 9.82 0.75
CA PRO A 39 -9.91 10.12 -0.20
C PRO A 39 -9.43 10.06 -1.66
N SER A 40 -10.39 9.85 -2.55
CA SER A 40 -10.21 9.90 -4.00
C SER A 40 -10.19 11.35 -4.50
N GLY A 41 -9.46 11.60 -5.59
CA GLY A 41 -9.54 12.84 -6.36
C GLY A 41 -8.85 14.07 -5.75
N ILE A 42 -8.22 13.94 -4.58
CA ILE A 42 -7.45 15.04 -3.95
C ILE A 42 -5.96 14.93 -4.27
N ARG A 43 -5.25 16.04 -4.07
CA ARG A 43 -3.78 16.07 -4.13
C ARG A 43 -3.19 15.42 -2.90
N LYS A 44 -2.48 14.30 -3.07
CA LYS A 44 -1.95 13.49 -1.96
C LYS A 44 -0.86 14.21 -1.16
N GLN A 45 -0.04 15.03 -1.80
CA GLN A 45 1.00 15.81 -1.10
C GLN A 45 0.46 16.90 -0.16
N THR A 46 -0.83 17.20 -0.22
CA THR A 46 -1.48 18.19 0.67
C THR A 46 -2.56 17.56 1.56
N ILE A 47 -2.59 16.23 1.63
CA ILE A 47 -3.57 15.54 2.47
C ILE A 47 -3.37 15.90 3.95
N GLN A 48 -4.47 16.12 4.65
CA GLN A 48 -4.50 16.39 6.08
C GLN A 48 -5.27 15.28 6.81
N PRO A 49 -5.02 15.03 8.09
CA PRO A 49 -5.72 14.02 8.87
C PRO A 49 -7.24 14.10 8.81
N GLU A 50 -7.79 15.32 8.76
CA GLU A 50 -9.22 15.59 8.71
C GLU A 50 -9.88 15.20 7.38
N MET A 51 -9.07 14.97 6.33
CA MET A 51 -9.55 14.58 4.99
C MET A 51 -9.77 13.07 4.87
N PHE A 52 -9.22 12.26 5.80
CA PHE A 52 -9.39 10.82 5.70
C PHE A 52 -10.86 10.42 5.83
N VAL A 53 -11.29 9.50 5.01
CA VAL A 53 -12.64 8.95 5.08
C VAL A 53 -12.65 7.82 6.11
N LYS A 54 -13.49 7.93 7.12
CA LYS A 54 -13.77 6.85 8.06
C LYS A 54 -14.70 5.85 7.40
N TRP A 55 -14.34 4.56 7.41
CA TRP A 55 -15.07 3.49 6.73
C TRP A 55 -15.41 2.36 7.68
N SER A 56 -16.70 1.99 7.77
CA SER A 56 -17.14 0.84 8.55
C SER A 56 -16.74 -0.47 7.88
N LEU A 57 -16.20 -1.40 8.66
CA LEU A 57 -15.85 -2.73 8.18
C LEU A 57 -17.04 -3.69 8.22
N SER A 58 -17.91 -3.59 9.21
CA SER A 58 -19.14 -4.40 9.27
C SER A 58 -20.21 -3.89 8.30
N GLY A 59 -20.37 -2.57 8.17
CA GLY A 59 -21.38 -1.94 7.32
C GLY A 59 -20.98 -1.73 5.87
N TYR A 60 -19.68 -1.86 5.52
CA TYR A 60 -19.14 -1.56 4.20
C TYR A 60 -19.58 -0.18 3.65
N GLN A 61 -19.49 0.85 4.47
CA GLN A 61 -19.94 2.20 4.12
C GLN A 61 -19.14 3.30 4.82
N ALA A 62 -19.17 4.50 4.25
CA ALA A 62 -18.57 5.67 4.88
C ALA A 62 -19.30 6.04 6.17
N MET A 63 -18.53 6.48 7.16
CA MET A 63 -19.00 6.95 8.46
C MET A 63 -18.67 8.43 8.63
N ASN A 64 -19.42 9.13 9.45
CA ASN A 64 -19.09 10.49 9.84
C ASN A 64 -17.78 10.53 10.64
N TYR A 65 -16.85 11.40 10.24
CA TYR A 65 -15.60 11.63 10.95
C TYR A 65 -15.37 13.14 11.19
N THR A 66 -15.17 13.92 10.12
CA THR A 66 -15.05 15.37 10.18
C THR A 66 -16.04 16.01 9.20
N ASP A 67 -16.32 17.29 9.33
CA ASP A 67 -17.17 17.98 8.35
C ASP A 67 -16.52 18.03 6.96
N LEU A 68 -15.20 18.12 6.91
CA LEU A 68 -14.46 18.06 5.66
C LEU A 68 -14.57 16.69 4.99
N SER A 69 -14.39 15.62 5.75
CA SER A 69 -14.43 14.25 5.20
C SER A 69 -15.80 13.81 4.71
N LYS A 70 -16.89 14.39 5.22
CA LYS A 70 -18.26 14.10 4.75
C LYS A 70 -18.48 14.37 3.26
N SER A 71 -17.75 15.34 2.70
CA SER A 71 -17.84 15.71 1.28
C SER A 71 -16.90 14.89 0.38
N LEU A 72 -16.02 14.08 0.97
CA LEU A 72 -15.00 13.32 0.27
C LEU A 72 -15.42 11.86 0.05
N ARG A 73 -15.08 11.32 -1.11
CA ARG A 73 -15.25 9.89 -1.41
C ARG A 73 -14.00 9.14 -1.03
N PRO A 74 -14.10 7.91 -0.50
CA PRO A 74 -12.93 7.06 -0.25
C PRO A 74 -12.16 6.78 -1.54
N SER A 75 -10.92 6.31 -1.41
CA SER A 75 -10.16 5.78 -2.55
C SER A 75 -10.99 4.74 -3.31
N GLY A 76 -10.88 4.74 -4.64
CA GLY A 76 -11.51 3.73 -5.48
C GLY A 76 -11.00 2.31 -5.21
N GLU A 77 -9.82 2.16 -4.61
CA GLU A 77 -9.25 0.85 -4.24
C GLU A 77 -9.74 0.34 -2.88
N ILE A 78 -10.91 0.80 -2.45
CA ILE A 78 -11.52 0.33 -1.21
C ILE A 78 -11.67 -1.20 -1.11
N PRO A 79 -11.97 -1.97 -2.20
CA PRO A 79 -12.05 -3.42 -2.11
C PRO A 79 -10.75 -4.06 -1.59
N LEU A 80 -9.59 -3.61 -2.07
CA LEU A 80 -8.29 -4.08 -1.62
C LEU A 80 -8.04 -3.73 -0.13
N HIS A 81 -8.19 -2.45 0.21
CA HIS A 81 -8.00 -2.00 1.59
C HIS A 81 -8.97 -2.66 2.57
N TYR A 82 -10.23 -2.78 2.20
CA TYR A 82 -11.25 -3.44 3.00
C TYR A 82 -10.92 -4.92 3.23
N GLY A 83 -10.57 -5.65 2.17
CA GLY A 83 -10.22 -7.07 2.25
C GLY A 83 -9.04 -7.32 3.20
N LEU A 84 -8.00 -6.48 3.14
CA LEU A 84 -6.85 -6.55 4.04
C LEU A 84 -7.23 -6.13 5.47
N GLN A 85 -7.85 -4.98 5.63
CA GLN A 85 -8.12 -4.40 6.96
C GLN A 85 -9.09 -5.22 7.81
N ARG A 86 -10.04 -5.91 7.20
CA ARG A 86 -10.99 -6.76 7.94
C ARG A 86 -10.38 -8.05 8.46
N THR A 87 -9.31 -8.55 7.84
CA THR A 87 -8.76 -9.88 8.07
C THR A 87 -7.44 -9.87 8.82
N ILE A 88 -6.52 -8.94 8.54
CA ILE A 88 -5.20 -8.89 9.19
C ILE A 88 -5.35 -8.81 10.71
N ASN A 89 -4.70 -9.72 11.42
CA ASN A 89 -4.77 -9.84 12.88
C ASN A 89 -3.52 -9.27 13.56
N THR A 90 -3.40 -7.94 13.55
CA THR A 90 -2.36 -7.20 14.27
C THR A 90 -2.99 -6.05 15.05
N GLU A 91 -2.28 -5.53 16.05
CA GLU A 91 -2.78 -4.43 16.88
C GLU A 91 -3.09 -3.17 16.06
N VAL A 92 -2.20 -2.83 15.14
CA VAL A 92 -2.38 -1.74 14.17
C VAL A 92 -2.09 -2.29 12.77
N ARG A 93 -2.89 -1.88 11.80
CA ARG A 93 -2.76 -2.30 10.42
C ARG A 93 -2.65 -1.10 9.53
N VAL A 94 -1.56 -1.04 8.80
CA VAL A 94 -1.31 0.00 7.80
C VAL A 94 -1.16 -0.66 6.45
N VAL A 95 -1.88 -0.17 5.46
CA VAL A 95 -1.76 -0.57 4.06
C VAL A 95 -1.38 0.66 3.27
N LEU A 96 -0.24 0.62 2.59
CA LEU A 96 0.24 1.67 1.68
C LEU A 96 0.25 1.13 0.26
N HIS A 97 -0.34 1.86 -0.66
CA HIS A 97 -0.22 1.63 -2.10
C HIS A 97 0.43 2.82 -2.77
N MET A 98 1.54 2.58 -3.47
CA MET A 98 2.36 3.59 -4.14
C MET A 98 2.92 3.07 -5.47
N HIS A 99 3.43 3.99 -6.30
CA HIS A 99 3.96 3.70 -7.64
C HIS A 99 5.45 4.05 -7.75
N PRO A 100 6.35 3.42 -6.96
CA PRO A 100 7.76 3.76 -6.95
C PRO A 100 8.39 3.46 -8.32
N THR A 101 9.08 4.45 -8.87
CA THR A 101 9.47 4.50 -10.29
C THR A 101 10.34 3.32 -10.73
N TYR A 102 11.38 3.01 -9.96
CA TYR A 102 12.30 1.93 -10.34
C TYR A 102 11.72 0.55 -10.06
N THR A 103 10.87 0.42 -9.06
CA THR A 103 10.16 -0.84 -8.80
C THR A 103 9.18 -1.16 -9.92
N VAL A 104 8.39 -0.18 -10.36
CA VAL A 104 7.49 -0.34 -11.52
C VAL A 104 8.30 -0.62 -12.79
N ALA A 105 9.40 0.09 -13.01
CA ALA A 105 10.28 -0.14 -14.16
C ALA A 105 10.93 -1.54 -14.13
N ALA A 106 11.31 -2.04 -12.97
CA ALA A 106 11.86 -3.38 -12.80
C ALA A 106 10.83 -4.46 -13.16
N MET A 107 9.61 -4.34 -12.67
CA MET A 107 8.51 -5.25 -13.03
C MET A 107 8.19 -5.18 -14.53
N TYR A 108 8.14 -3.96 -15.11
CA TYR A 108 7.96 -3.78 -16.56
C TYR A 108 9.07 -4.44 -17.38
N ALA A 109 10.31 -4.51 -16.85
CA ALA A 109 11.43 -5.23 -17.43
C ALA A 109 11.39 -6.75 -17.16
N GLY A 110 10.32 -7.27 -16.58
CA GLY A 110 10.12 -8.70 -16.33
C GLY A 110 10.84 -9.22 -15.08
N ILE A 111 11.21 -8.32 -14.14
CA ILE A 111 11.84 -8.74 -12.89
C ILE A 111 10.75 -9.17 -11.89
N GLU A 112 10.89 -10.39 -11.39
CA GLU A 112 10.12 -10.89 -10.27
C GLU A 112 10.73 -10.36 -8.95
N LEU A 113 10.02 -9.49 -8.23
CA LEU A 113 10.57 -8.81 -7.05
C LEU A 113 10.96 -9.79 -5.93
N SER A 114 10.23 -10.88 -5.77
CA SER A 114 10.52 -11.89 -4.75
C SER A 114 11.86 -12.61 -4.99
N GLU A 115 12.35 -12.67 -6.22
CA GLU A 115 13.66 -13.26 -6.53
C GLU A 115 14.83 -12.37 -6.10
N LEU A 116 14.63 -11.04 -6.04
CA LEU A 116 15.65 -10.10 -5.58
C LEU A 116 16.08 -10.34 -4.13
N VAL A 117 15.21 -10.91 -3.32
CA VAL A 117 15.51 -11.28 -1.92
C VAL A 117 16.69 -12.26 -1.83
N LYS A 118 16.86 -13.13 -2.83
CA LYS A 118 17.96 -14.11 -2.88
C LYS A 118 19.30 -13.47 -3.26
N GLU A 119 19.24 -12.41 -4.04
CA GLU A 119 20.43 -11.71 -4.55
C GLU A 119 20.91 -10.59 -3.60
N PHE A 120 19.99 -9.99 -2.86
CA PHE A 120 20.24 -8.85 -1.97
C PHE A 120 19.89 -9.18 -0.52
N PRO A 121 20.86 -9.64 0.31
CA PRO A 121 20.60 -10.05 1.69
C PRO A 121 19.96 -8.96 2.57
N GLU A 122 20.28 -7.69 2.34
CA GLU A 122 19.69 -6.56 3.07
C GLU A 122 18.18 -6.42 2.81
N LEU A 123 17.72 -6.72 1.59
CA LEU A 123 16.30 -6.75 1.31
C LEU A 123 15.62 -7.86 2.13
N GLY A 124 16.11 -9.09 2.02
CA GLY A 124 15.53 -10.25 2.70
C GLY A 124 15.59 -10.20 4.23
N ARG A 125 16.57 -9.47 4.79
CA ARG A 125 16.71 -9.32 6.24
C ARG A 125 15.55 -8.56 6.88
N TYR A 126 14.99 -7.57 6.19
CA TYR A 126 14.01 -6.64 6.76
C TYR A 126 12.66 -6.67 6.05
N THR A 127 12.61 -7.19 4.82
CA THR A 127 11.40 -7.13 3.99
C THR A 127 11.13 -8.50 3.36
N ARG A 128 9.99 -9.07 3.69
CA ARG A 128 9.48 -10.25 2.99
C ARG A 128 8.69 -9.77 1.78
N VAL A 129 9.12 -10.21 0.59
CA VAL A 129 8.57 -9.79 -0.69
C VAL A 129 7.81 -10.95 -1.30
N GLY A 130 6.54 -10.75 -1.56
CA GLY A 130 5.70 -11.73 -2.25
C GLY A 130 5.87 -11.66 -3.76
N ARG A 131 5.34 -12.66 -4.46
CA ARG A 131 5.39 -12.72 -5.93
C ARG A 131 4.63 -11.56 -6.55
N ASN A 132 5.09 -11.11 -7.71
CA ASN A 132 4.39 -10.08 -8.47
C ASN A 132 2.96 -10.51 -8.79
N VAL A 133 2.03 -9.60 -8.57
CA VAL A 133 0.64 -9.71 -9.00
C VAL A 133 0.60 -9.37 -10.50
N PRO A 134 -0.07 -10.17 -11.35
CA PRO A 134 -0.19 -9.85 -12.77
C PRO A 134 -0.93 -8.54 -13.00
N ASP A 135 -0.77 -7.98 -14.20
CA ASP A 135 -1.49 -6.78 -14.63
C ASP A 135 -3.01 -7.02 -14.61
N VAL A 136 -3.69 -6.41 -13.66
CA VAL A 136 -5.14 -6.48 -13.47
C VAL A 136 -5.72 -5.07 -13.43
N PRO A 137 -6.99 -4.86 -13.83
CA PRO A 137 -7.58 -3.52 -13.83
C PRO A 137 -7.50 -2.85 -12.45
N PRO A 138 -7.02 -1.60 -12.36
CA PRO A 138 -7.05 -0.84 -11.10
C PRO A 138 -8.49 -0.60 -10.64
N ILE A 139 -8.66 -0.28 -9.37
CA ILE A 139 -9.99 0.05 -8.80
C ILE A 139 -11.00 -1.10 -9.01
N SER A 140 -10.57 -2.34 -8.92
CA SER A 140 -11.41 -3.51 -9.18
C SER A 140 -11.36 -4.51 -8.02
N GLN A 141 -12.37 -5.37 -7.95
CA GLN A 141 -12.33 -6.53 -7.06
C GLN A 141 -11.21 -7.51 -7.48
N ALA A 142 -10.95 -7.64 -8.78
CA ALA A 142 -9.87 -8.49 -9.31
C ALA A 142 -8.49 -8.08 -8.76
N LEU A 143 -8.24 -6.77 -8.55
CA LEU A 143 -7.01 -6.29 -7.91
C LEU A 143 -6.90 -6.80 -6.47
N ALA A 144 -7.98 -6.73 -5.69
CA ALA A 144 -8.01 -7.26 -4.33
C ALA A 144 -7.81 -8.78 -4.31
N ASP A 145 -8.53 -9.50 -5.17
CA ASP A 145 -8.50 -10.96 -5.26
C ASP A 145 -7.12 -11.50 -5.68
N ALA A 146 -6.36 -10.74 -6.44
CA ALA A 146 -4.99 -11.10 -6.83
C ALA A 146 -3.95 -10.69 -5.78
N THR A 147 -4.08 -9.49 -5.19
CA THR A 147 -3.08 -8.91 -4.28
C THR A 147 -3.11 -9.54 -2.89
N ILE A 148 -4.28 -9.80 -2.33
CA ILE A 148 -4.43 -10.35 -0.98
C ILE A 148 -3.76 -11.74 -0.85
N PRO A 149 -3.98 -12.70 -1.75
CA PRO A 149 -3.26 -13.98 -1.72
C PRO A 149 -1.75 -13.83 -1.96
N ALA A 150 -1.30 -12.90 -2.79
CA ALA A 150 0.12 -12.65 -3.03
C ALA A 150 0.85 -12.10 -1.79
N LEU A 151 0.16 -11.36 -0.93
CA LEU A 151 0.64 -11.00 0.41
C LEU A 151 0.69 -12.20 1.36
N GLY A 152 0.06 -13.33 1.02
CA GLY A 152 0.00 -14.51 1.87
C GLY A 152 -0.85 -14.28 3.12
N LEU A 153 -2.03 -13.66 2.95
CA LEU A 153 -2.97 -13.44 4.05
C LEU A 153 -3.71 -14.74 4.38
N TYR A 154 -3.50 -15.24 5.59
CA TYR A 154 -4.17 -16.43 6.12
C TYR A 154 -5.49 -16.09 6.83
N SER A 155 -6.30 -17.12 7.08
CA SER A 155 -7.59 -16.99 7.76
C SER A 155 -7.47 -16.52 9.22
N ASP A 156 -6.32 -16.76 9.87
CA ASP A 156 -6.02 -16.26 11.21
C ASP A 156 -5.56 -14.78 11.21
N GLY A 157 -5.41 -14.18 10.04
CA GLY A 157 -5.01 -12.80 9.85
C GLY A 157 -3.51 -12.56 9.83
N SER A 158 -2.68 -13.61 9.87
CA SER A 158 -1.23 -13.51 9.67
C SER A 158 -0.89 -13.27 8.20
N LEU A 159 0.31 -12.75 7.94
CA LEU A 159 0.82 -12.42 6.62
C LEU A 159 2.21 -13.02 6.40
N ASP A 160 2.42 -13.66 5.25
CA ASP A 160 3.74 -14.11 4.83
C ASP A 160 4.63 -12.97 4.39
N ASN A 161 4.07 -12.00 3.67
CA ASN A 161 4.82 -10.95 2.99
C ASN A 161 4.45 -9.55 3.50
N HIS A 162 5.43 -8.65 3.50
CA HIS A 162 5.23 -7.26 3.84
C HIS A 162 4.87 -6.40 2.62
N ILE A 163 5.30 -6.84 1.43
CA ILE A 163 5.12 -6.08 0.19
C ILE A 163 4.95 -7.03 -0.99
N VAL A 164 4.12 -6.61 -1.94
CA VAL A 164 3.99 -7.23 -3.27
C VAL A 164 4.01 -6.17 -4.35
N GLY A 165 4.58 -6.50 -5.50
CA GLY A 165 4.45 -5.72 -6.72
C GLY A 165 3.16 -6.04 -7.46
N ILE A 166 2.64 -5.06 -8.17
CA ILE A 166 1.54 -5.21 -9.14
C ILE A 166 2.11 -4.77 -10.49
N ASP A 167 2.21 -5.69 -11.43
CA ASP A 167 2.82 -5.44 -12.73
C ASP A 167 2.23 -4.20 -13.41
N ARG A 168 3.10 -3.31 -13.91
CA ARG A 168 2.76 -2.06 -14.60
C ARG A 168 1.92 -1.07 -13.79
N HIS A 169 1.79 -1.28 -12.48
CA HIS A 169 0.94 -0.45 -11.64
C HIS A 169 1.73 0.15 -10.46
N GLY A 170 2.11 -0.67 -9.50
CA GLY A 170 2.76 -0.17 -8.29
C GLY A 170 3.04 -1.29 -7.29
N VAL A 171 3.04 -0.94 -6.02
CA VAL A 171 3.26 -1.88 -4.92
C VAL A 171 2.21 -1.70 -3.82
N VAL A 172 1.94 -2.77 -3.09
CA VAL A 172 1.16 -2.73 -1.85
C VAL A 172 2.05 -3.22 -0.72
N ALA A 173 2.22 -2.38 0.30
CA ALA A 173 2.96 -2.71 1.51
C ALA A 173 2.07 -2.66 2.75
N VAL A 174 2.30 -3.60 3.67
CA VAL A 174 1.54 -3.77 4.91
C VAL A 174 2.49 -3.91 6.10
N ASP A 175 2.25 -3.13 7.16
CA ASP A 175 2.96 -3.30 8.44
C ASP A 175 2.12 -2.73 9.60
N THR A 176 2.65 -2.83 10.81
CA THR A 176 2.04 -2.31 12.04
C THR A 176 2.20 -0.80 12.22
N SER A 177 3.10 -0.15 11.49
CA SER A 177 3.29 1.30 11.52
C SER A 177 3.44 1.90 10.12
N PRO A 178 3.04 3.18 9.92
CA PRO A 178 3.15 3.82 8.62
C PRO A 178 4.58 3.87 8.08
N TRP A 179 5.57 4.26 8.89
CA TRP A 179 6.96 4.33 8.45
C TRP A 179 7.55 2.97 8.12
N ARG A 180 7.23 1.91 8.89
CA ARG A 180 7.69 0.56 8.56
C ARG A 180 7.13 0.07 7.22
N ALA A 181 5.85 0.32 6.96
CA ALA A 181 5.26 0.01 5.65
C ALA A 181 5.95 0.79 4.52
N PHE A 182 6.27 2.07 4.74
CA PHE A 182 7.01 2.90 3.78
C PHE A 182 8.45 2.41 3.56
N GLU A 183 9.14 1.99 4.61
CA GLU A 183 10.50 1.43 4.53
C GLU A 183 10.57 0.14 3.70
N HIS A 184 9.52 -0.67 3.67
CA HIS A 184 9.47 -1.83 2.77
C HIS A 184 9.46 -1.39 1.31
N ILE A 185 8.73 -0.34 0.99
CA ILE A 185 8.71 0.28 -0.35
C ILE A 185 10.09 0.86 -0.67
N GLU A 186 10.67 1.60 0.27
CA GLU A 186 11.98 2.25 0.10
C GLU A 186 13.10 1.25 -0.21
N ARG A 187 13.19 0.15 0.56
CA ARG A 187 14.19 -0.88 0.30
C ARG A 187 14.01 -1.53 -1.07
N THR A 188 12.77 -1.89 -1.41
CA THR A 188 12.48 -2.51 -2.70
C THR A 188 12.84 -1.57 -3.86
N GLU A 189 12.46 -0.30 -3.76
CA GLU A 189 12.78 0.73 -4.76
C GLU A 189 14.29 0.93 -4.91
N HIS A 190 15.01 0.98 -3.78
CA HIS A 190 16.49 1.13 -3.79
C HIS A 190 17.16 -0.04 -4.50
N ILE A 191 16.76 -1.27 -4.21
CA ILE A 191 17.31 -2.47 -4.86
C ILE A 191 16.95 -2.51 -6.35
N CYS A 192 15.70 -2.21 -6.72
CA CYS A 192 15.31 -2.13 -8.12
C CYS A 192 16.12 -1.09 -8.89
N ARG A 193 16.43 0.05 -8.29
CA ARG A 193 17.31 1.07 -8.87
C ARG A 193 18.72 0.53 -9.13
N ILE A 194 19.30 -0.20 -8.18
CA ILE A 194 20.61 -0.83 -8.34
C ILE A 194 20.60 -1.84 -9.49
N VAL A 195 19.62 -2.74 -9.50
CA VAL A 195 19.49 -3.78 -10.52
C VAL A 195 19.35 -3.18 -11.91
N LEU A 196 18.50 -2.18 -12.08
CA LEU A 196 18.30 -1.52 -13.38
C LEU A 196 19.54 -0.74 -13.82
N ALA A 197 20.26 -0.11 -12.91
CA ALA A 197 21.52 0.58 -13.23
C ALA A 197 22.67 -0.39 -13.61
N GLY A 198 22.65 -1.62 -13.10
CA GLY A 198 23.64 -2.66 -13.39
C GLY A 198 23.36 -3.47 -14.66
N ARG A 199 22.15 -3.41 -15.21
CA ARG A 199 21.81 -4.05 -16.50
C ARG A 199 22.33 -3.18 -17.64
N LYS A 200 23.40 -3.64 -18.28
CA LYS A 200 23.94 -3.07 -19.52
C LYS A 200 23.31 -3.74 -20.74
#